data_abfb617baa81bd2a46b96e71f9794001
#
_entry.id   abfb617baa81bd2a46b96e71f9794001
#
_cell.length_a   1.000
_cell.length_b   1.000
_cell.length_c   1.000
_cell.angle_alpha   90.00
_cell.angle_beta   90.00
_cell.angle_gamma   90.00
#
_symmetry.space_group_name_H-M   'P 1'
#
loop_
_entity.id
_entity.type
_entity.pdbx_description
1 polymer ?
#
loop_
_entity_poly.entity_id
_entity_poly.type
_entity_poly.pdbx_seq_one_letter_code
_entity_poly.pdbx_strand_id
1 'polypeptide(L)'
;LKKSLQIGGAYVGIIVGAGFASGQEIIQYFTSYGNKGILGALLATLWFAFVGMCIAQISSRLQTTSHKDLIYQISGNTIGFLMDFVLSLFLFGVSVIMFAGAGATFEQMFGLPVWLGSICMIALTMMTVMMNVKSIINIIAIATPYLLAVVTIIAVYSIATMDLSFAEQATIAEQQLQTSSKSWWVTALLYMSFNIGVCFSLLTVMCGAIRNERIAGMGGIIGGLLLGALILLIHFSLLAKMNVIVGVDIPMLALANEIHPIVGLLMSFSLLGMIYNTAVGMFYSFTVRFFKPTKPSFKVAVIFMGGLGFLASLVGFTTLVSKLYAVMGYVGFILVGSIIFAWLRGIRRVV
;
A
#
# COMPACT_ATOMS: atom_id res chain seq x y z
N LEU A 1 21.64 9.57 -11.64
CA LEU A 1 20.69 10.16 -10.72
C LEU A 1 19.25 10.15 -11.27
N LYS A 2 18.99 10.65 -12.51
CA LYS A 2 17.63 10.69 -13.11
C LYS A 2 16.92 9.33 -13.09
N LYS A 3 17.60 8.25 -13.53
CA LYS A 3 17.02 6.88 -13.51
C LYS A 3 16.75 6.38 -12.09
N SER A 4 17.64 6.67 -11.12
CA SER A 4 17.43 6.30 -9.72
C SER A 4 16.22 7.03 -9.11
N LEU A 5 16.02 8.32 -9.43
CA LEU A 5 14.84 9.07 -9.03
C LEU A 5 13.55 8.50 -9.64
N GLN A 6 13.57 8.07 -10.91
CA GLN A 6 12.44 7.42 -11.56
C GLN A 6 12.07 6.09 -10.86
N ILE A 7 13.08 5.28 -10.50
CA ILE A 7 12.86 4.03 -9.75
C ILE A 7 12.29 4.34 -8.37
N GLY A 8 12.88 5.31 -7.65
CA GLY A 8 12.42 5.72 -6.33
C GLY A 8 10.97 6.24 -6.35
N GLY A 9 10.66 7.11 -7.32
CA GLY A 9 9.29 7.61 -7.51
C GLY A 9 8.28 6.51 -7.84
N ALA A 10 8.65 5.56 -8.69
CA ALA A 10 7.80 4.42 -8.99
C ALA A 10 7.61 3.51 -7.77
N TYR A 11 8.67 3.28 -6.98
CA TYR A 11 8.58 2.52 -5.73
C TYR A 11 7.60 3.16 -4.74
N VAL A 12 7.67 4.48 -4.55
CA VAL A 12 6.69 5.25 -3.77
C VAL A 12 5.29 5.09 -4.34
N GLY A 13 5.12 5.29 -5.65
CA GLY A 13 3.81 5.22 -6.32
C GLY A 13 3.12 3.84 -6.22
N ILE A 14 3.88 2.76 -6.07
CA ILE A 14 3.34 1.41 -5.86
C ILE A 14 2.81 1.24 -4.44
N ILE A 15 3.55 1.75 -3.44
CA ILE A 15 3.21 1.59 -2.02
C ILE A 15 2.16 2.60 -1.59
N VAL A 16 2.24 3.84 -2.08
CA VAL A 16 1.25 4.87 -1.77
C VAL A 16 -0.05 4.55 -2.50
N GLY A 17 -0.82 3.66 -1.89
CA GLY A 17 -2.17 3.32 -2.32
C GLY A 17 -3.23 4.04 -1.48
N ALA A 18 -4.48 3.61 -1.64
CA ALA A 18 -5.61 4.19 -0.92
C ALA A 18 -5.50 4.05 0.60
N GLY A 19 -5.02 2.91 1.11
CA GLY A 19 -4.83 2.68 2.54
C GLY A 19 -3.83 3.65 3.17
N PHE A 20 -2.71 3.90 2.48
CA PHE A 20 -1.72 4.91 2.87
C PHE A 20 -2.31 6.31 2.83
N ALA A 21 -2.95 6.67 1.72
CA ALA A 21 -3.50 8.00 1.49
C ALA A 21 -4.71 8.33 2.38
N SER A 22 -5.48 7.34 2.81
CA SER A 22 -6.56 7.50 3.79
C SER A 22 -6.05 7.90 5.18
N GLY A 23 -4.78 7.64 5.48
CA GLY A 23 -4.17 7.79 6.80
C GLY A 23 -4.43 6.59 7.73
N GLN A 24 -5.31 5.66 7.36
CA GLN A 24 -5.69 4.54 8.24
C GLN A 24 -4.53 3.58 8.52
N GLU A 25 -3.68 3.31 7.51
CA GLU A 25 -2.46 2.54 7.74
C GLU A 25 -1.51 3.25 8.71
N ILE A 26 -1.36 4.56 8.59
CA ILE A 26 -0.46 5.31 9.44
C ILE A 26 -0.97 5.37 10.89
N ILE A 27 -2.28 5.47 11.09
CA ILE A 27 -2.89 5.32 12.42
C ILE A 27 -2.56 3.96 13.01
N GLN A 28 -2.88 2.89 12.30
CA GLN A 28 -2.76 1.52 12.80
C GLN A 28 -1.33 1.11 13.14
N TYR A 29 -0.37 1.59 12.36
CA TYR A 29 1.02 1.12 12.43
C TYR A 29 1.97 2.09 13.14
N PHE A 30 1.62 3.37 13.24
CA PHE A 30 2.49 4.40 13.80
C PHE A 30 1.78 5.33 14.79
N THR A 31 0.71 6.03 14.40
CA THR A 31 0.12 7.11 15.20
C THR A 31 -0.48 6.61 16.50
N SER A 32 -1.02 5.41 16.55
CA SER A 32 -1.54 4.76 17.76
C SER A 32 -0.49 4.50 18.86
N TYR A 33 0.80 4.67 18.54
CA TYR A 33 1.90 4.60 19.52
C TYR A 33 2.39 5.98 19.98
N GLY A 34 1.66 7.04 19.66
CA GLY A 34 2.03 8.40 20.02
C GLY A 34 3.46 8.74 19.57
N ASN A 35 4.28 9.25 20.50
CA ASN A 35 5.67 9.61 20.21
C ASN A 35 6.54 8.43 19.76
N LYS A 36 6.26 7.20 20.20
CA LYS A 36 6.99 6.01 19.76
C LYS A 36 6.73 5.68 18.30
N GLY A 37 5.63 6.17 17.72
CA GLY A 37 5.34 6.08 16.31
C GLY A 37 6.39 6.71 15.42
N ILE A 38 7.05 7.79 15.89
CA ILE A 38 8.19 8.42 15.20
C ILE A 38 9.35 7.44 15.06
N LEU A 39 9.70 6.74 16.16
CA LEU A 39 10.75 5.73 16.14
C LEU A 39 10.38 4.57 15.21
N GLY A 40 9.10 4.17 15.21
CA GLY A 40 8.56 3.18 14.28
C GLY A 40 8.70 3.61 12.82
N ALA A 41 8.34 4.85 12.51
CA ALA A 41 8.47 5.41 11.16
C ALA A 41 9.93 5.47 10.69
N LEU A 42 10.85 5.87 11.55
CA LEU A 42 12.28 5.87 11.25
C LEU A 42 12.82 4.44 11.02
N LEU A 43 12.41 3.48 11.85
CA LEU A 43 12.77 2.08 11.68
C LEU A 43 12.25 1.54 10.34
N ALA A 44 10.97 1.77 10.02
CA ALA A 44 10.38 1.37 8.75
C ALA A 44 11.11 2.02 7.56
N THR A 45 11.49 3.30 7.67
CA THR A 45 12.25 4.02 6.63
C THR A 45 13.57 3.34 6.31
N LEU A 46 14.34 2.99 7.35
CA LEU A 46 15.64 2.31 7.18
C LEU A 46 15.45 0.95 6.51
N TRP A 47 14.44 0.20 6.92
CA TRP A 47 14.14 -1.10 6.33
C TRP A 47 13.59 -1.00 4.91
N PHE A 48 12.72 -0.05 4.59
CA PHE A 48 12.28 0.21 3.21
C PHE A 48 13.46 0.55 2.29
N ALA A 49 14.36 1.41 2.76
CA ALA A 49 15.56 1.78 1.99
C ALA A 49 16.47 0.56 1.78
N PHE A 50 16.74 -0.22 2.84
CA PHE A 50 17.61 -1.37 2.78
C PHE A 50 17.02 -2.51 1.93
N VAL A 51 15.80 -2.95 2.21
CA VAL A 51 15.17 -4.05 1.48
C VAL A 51 14.86 -3.66 0.03
N GLY A 52 14.41 -2.42 -0.19
CA GLY A 52 14.23 -1.87 -1.54
C GLY A 52 15.53 -1.87 -2.35
N MET A 53 16.66 -1.52 -1.74
CA MET A 53 17.98 -1.63 -2.33
C MET A 53 18.32 -3.08 -2.69
N CYS A 54 18.11 -4.02 -1.76
CA CYS A 54 18.38 -5.44 -1.98
C CYS A 54 17.59 -6.00 -3.16
N ILE A 55 16.29 -5.75 -3.23
CA ILE A 55 15.42 -6.17 -4.34
C ILE A 55 15.94 -5.58 -5.65
N ALA A 56 16.18 -4.27 -5.68
CA ALA A 56 16.58 -3.57 -6.88
C ALA A 56 17.94 -4.07 -7.41
N GLN A 57 18.92 -4.33 -6.53
CA GLN A 57 20.23 -4.85 -6.91
C GLN A 57 20.16 -6.29 -7.41
N ILE A 58 19.46 -7.19 -6.69
CA ILE A 58 19.30 -8.59 -7.13
C ILE A 58 18.60 -8.63 -8.49
N SER A 59 17.50 -7.90 -8.64
CA SER A 59 16.73 -7.87 -9.88
C SER A 59 17.55 -7.34 -11.05
N SER A 60 18.33 -6.27 -10.85
CA SER A 60 19.25 -5.71 -11.83
C SER A 60 20.37 -6.71 -12.20
N ARG A 61 20.94 -7.39 -11.21
CA ARG A 61 22.00 -8.39 -11.39
C ARG A 61 21.53 -9.60 -12.18
N LEU A 62 20.34 -10.11 -11.87
CA LEU A 62 19.74 -11.28 -12.51
C LEU A 62 19.01 -10.92 -13.82
N GLN A 63 18.81 -9.63 -14.13
CA GLN A 63 18.03 -9.15 -15.29
C GLN A 63 16.66 -9.82 -15.33
N THR A 64 15.96 -9.82 -14.19
CA THR A 64 14.69 -10.53 -14.02
C THR A 64 13.57 -9.91 -14.84
N THR A 65 12.81 -10.74 -15.55
CA THR A 65 11.63 -10.32 -16.33
C THR A 65 10.32 -10.68 -15.64
N SER A 66 10.39 -11.51 -14.59
CA SER A 66 9.25 -11.98 -13.83
C SER A 66 9.60 -12.06 -12.33
N HIS A 67 8.68 -11.61 -11.48
CA HIS A 67 8.83 -11.78 -10.03
C HIS A 67 8.81 -13.25 -9.61
N LYS A 68 8.08 -14.10 -10.36
CA LYS A 68 8.02 -15.54 -10.11
C LYS A 68 9.40 -16.17 -10.26
N ASP A 69 10.10 -15.87 -11.34
CA ASP A 69 11.45 -16.38 -11.58
C ASP A 69 12.41 -15.98 -10.46
N LEU A 70 12.30 -14.73 -9.99
CA LEU A 70 13.12 -14.28 -8.87
C LEU A 70 12.79 -15.05 -7.59
N ILE A 71 11.53 -15.22 -7.23
CA ILE A 71 11.11 -15.95 -6.02
C ILE A 71 11.69 -17.37 -6.02
N TYR A 72 11.54 -18.09 -7.11
CA TYR A 72 12.04 -19.48 -7.20
C TYR A 72 13.57 -19.53 -7.17
N GLN A 73 14.26 -18.56 -7.74
CA GLN A 73 15.73 -18.47 -7.69
C GLN A 73 16.27 -18.17 -6.28
N ILE A 74 15.57 -17.30 -5.50
CA ILE A 74 16.05 -16.91 -4.16
C ILE A 74 15.62 -17.86 -3.05
N SER A 75 14.48 -18.54 -3.22
CA SER A 75 13.85 -19.32 -2.15
C SER A 75 13.79 -20.83 -2.46
N GLY A 76 14.16 -21.25 -3.67
CA GLY A 76 14.03 -22.63 -4.13
C GLY A 76 12.55 -23.00 -4.42
N ASN A 77 12.32 -24.25 -4.83
CA ASN A 77 11.02 -24.67 -5.35
C ASN A 77 9.92 -24.70 -4.26
N THR A 78 10.20 -25.26 -3.09
CA THR A 78 9.20 -25.46 -2.04
C THR A 78 8.76 -24.14 -1.40
N ILE A 79 9.71 -23.34 -0.93
CA ILE A 79 9.43 -22.04 -0.33
C ILE A 79 8.89 -21.09 -1.40
N GLY A 80 9.44 -21.14 -2.61
CA GLY A 80 9.00 -20.32 -3.74
C GLY A 80 7.53 -20.57 -4.09
N PHE A 81 7.07 -21.81 -4.10
CA PHE A 81 5.65 -22.15 -4.31
C PHE A 81 4.74 -21.57 -3.20
N LEU A 82 5.14 -21.75 -1.94
CA LEU A 82 4.39 -21.19 -0.81
C LEU A 82 4.29 -19.66 -0.91
N MET A 83 5.39 -19.00 -1.21
CA MET A 83 5.43 -17.54 -1.36
C MET A 83 4.58 -17.05 -2.54
N ASP A 84 4.63 -17.74 -3.68
CA ASP A 84 3.81 -17.42 -4.84
C ASP A 84 2.30 -17.55 -4.55
N PHE A 85 1.93 -18.58 -3.80
CA PHE A 85 0.55 -18.77 -3.33
C PHE A 85 0.13 -17.64 -2.37
N VAL A 86 0.96 -17.31 -1.39
CA VAL A 86 0.68 -16.24 -0.42
C VAL A 86 0.58 -14.87 -1.10
N LEU A 87 1.47 -14.56 -2.05
CA LEU A 87 1.36 -13.33 -2.83
C LEU A 87 0.05 -13.27 -3.62
N SER A 88 -0.48 -14.42 -4.06
CA SER A 88 -1.80 -14.46 -4.70
C SER A 88 -2.92 -14.08 -3.73
N LEU A 89 -2.87 -14.59 -2.48
CA LEU A 89 -3.82 -14.19 -1.44
C LEU A 89 -3.71 -12.70 -1.09
N PHE A 90 -2.49 -12.15 -1.10
CA PHE A 90 -2.28 -10.71 -0.90
C PHE A 90 -2.98 -9.88 -1.97
N LEU A 91 -2.87 -10.24 -3.24
CA LEU A 91 -3.52 -9.53 -4.34
C LEU A 91 -5.05 -9.47 -4.15
N PHE A 92 -5.66 -10.60 -3.77
CA PHE A 92 -7.10 -10.64 -3.48
C PHE A 92 -7.45 -9.85 -2.21
N GLY A 93 -6.69 -10.03 -1.13
CA GLY A 93 -6.91 -9.34 0.14
C GLY A 93 -6.83 -7.82 0.01
N VAL A 94 -5.84 -7.30 -0.71
CA VAL A 94 -5.74 -5.86 -1.00
C VAL A 94 -6.94 -5.38 -1.82
N SER A 95 -7.43 -6.17 -2.80
CA SER A 95 -8.64 -5.82 -3.55
C SER A 95 -9.86 -5.68 -2.65
N VAL A 96 -10.04 -6.60 -1.70
CA VAL A 96 -11.13 -6.57 -0.70
C VAL A 96 -11.05 -5.31 0.16
N ILE A 97 -9.85 -4.94 0.62
CA ILE A 97 -9.64 -3.72 1.39
C ILE A 97 -10.00 -2.48 0.56
N MET A 98 -9.66 -2.45 -0.73
CA MET A 98 -10.04 -1.37 -1.62
C MET A 98 -11.56 -1.25 -1.77
N PHE A 99 -12.27 -2.36 -1.89
CA PHE A 99 -13.74 -2.36 -1.94
C PHE A 99 -14.36 -1.81 -0.65
N ALA A 100 -13.86 -2.22 0.50
CA ALA A 100 -14.29 -1.69 1.79
C ALA A 100 -13.95 -0.20 1.95
N GLY A 101 -12.78 0.22 1.49
CA GLY A 101 -12.35 1.63 1.51
C GLY A 101 -13.24 2.55 0.66
N ALA A 102 -13.72 2.06 -0.48
CA ALA A 102 -14.71 2.80 -1.27
C ALA A 102 -16.03 2.96 -0.49
N GLY A 103 -16.48 1.88 0.16
CA GLY A 103 -17.67 1.94 1.02
C GLY A 103 -17.54 2.96 2.14
N ALA A 104 -16.44 2.93 2.88
CA ALA A 104 -16.14 3.89 3.94
C ALA A 104 -16.04 5.35 3.42
N THR A 105 -15.48 5.55 2.21
CA THR A 105 -15.44 6.88 1.59
C THR A 105 -16.84 7.40 1.25
N PHE A 106 -17.73 6.52 0.74
CA PHE A 106 -19.11 6.88 0.43
C PHE A 106 -19.90 7.25 1.70
N GLU A 107 -19.72 6.49 2.77
CA GLU A 107 -20.38 6.77 4.04
C GLU A 107 -19.88 8.08 4.67
N GLN A 108 -18.56 8.22 4.80
CA GLN A 108 -17.96 9.37 5.49
C GLN A 108 -18.15 10.70 4.73
N MET A 109 -18.16 10.68 3.39
CA MET A 109 -18.27 11.91 2.59
C MET A 109 -19.68 12.24 2.18
N PHE A 110 -20.46 11.23 1.80
CA PHE A 110 -21.78 11.43 1.20
C PHE A 110 -22.95 10.96 2.08
N GLY A 111 -22.67 10.36 3.26
CA GLY A 111 -23.70 9.80 4.14
C GLY A 111 -24.42 8.59 3.53
N LEU A 112 -23.86 7.96 2.49
CA LEU A 112 -24.46 6.82 1.81
C LEU A 112 -24.05 5.51 2.48
N PRO A 113 -24.89 4.46 2.42
CA PRO A 113 -24.56 3.18 3.04
C PRO A 113 -23.25 2.59 2.49
N VAL A 114 -22.40 2.04 3.37
CA VAL A 114 -21.10 1.42 3.02
C VAL A 114 -21.20 0.42 1.88
N TRP A 115 -22.24 -0.45 1.91
CA TRP A 115 -22.43 -1.48 0.89
C TRP A 115 -22.63 -0.89 -0.53
N LEU A 116 -23.20 0.32 -0.64
CA LEU A 116 -23.42 0.97 -1.93
C LEU A 116 -22.09 1.37 -2.58
N GLY A 117 -21.19 2.01 -1.82
CA GLY A 117 -19.86 2.38 -2.31
C GLY A 117 -19.03 1.15 -2.67
N SER A 118 -19.11 0.08 -1.86
CA SER A 118 -18.43 -1.19 -2.14
C SER A 118 -18.96 -1.83 -3.43
N ILE A 119 -20.28 -1.94 -3.64
CA ILE A 119 -20.86 -2.50 -4.87
C ILE A 119 -20.48 -1.66 -6.09
N CYS A 120 -20.57 -0.34 -6.00
CA CYS A 120 -20.18 0.54 -7.11
C CYS A 120 -18.72 0.31 -7.53
N MET A 121 -17.81 0.24 -6.54
CA MET A 121 -16.39 0.01 -6.80
C MET A 121 -16.13 -1.37 -7.40
N ILE A 122 -16.78 -2.41 -6.88
CA ILE A 122 -16.65 -3.78 -7.40
C ILE A 122 -17.18 -3.87 -8.82
N ALA A 123 -18.36 -3.28 -9.10
CA ALA A 123 -18.93 -3.28 -10.44
C ALA A 123 -17.99 -2.59 -11.44
N LEU A 124 -17.49 -1.41 -11.11
CA LEU A 124 -16.51 -0.69 -11.93
C LEU A 124 -15.23 -1.52 -12.14
N THR A 125 -14.71 -2.14 -11.08
CA THR A 125 -13.51 -3.00 -11.15
C THR A 125 -13.76 -4.20 -12.06
N MET A 126 -14.87 -4.93 -11.89
CA MET A 126 -15.21 -6.08 -12.72
C MET A 126 -15.40 -5.70 -14.18
N MET A 127 -16.13 -4.62 -14.46
CA MET A 127 -16.31 -4.11 -15.84
C MET A 127 -14.97 -3.83 -16.49
N THR A 128 -14.09 -3.15 -15.77
CA THR A 128 -12.75 -2.80 -16.26
C THR A 128 -11.87 -4.01 -16.51
N VAL A 129 -11.83 -4.95 -15.57
CA VAL A 129 -11.04 -6.20 -15.69
C VAL A 129 -11.52 -7.08 -16.83
N MET A 130 -12.83 -7.02 -17.17
CA MET A 130 -13.40 -7.72 -18.32
C MET A 130 -13.16 -7.00 -19.66
N MET A 131 -12.77 -5.72 -19.64
CA MET A 131 -12.45 -4.91 -20.83
C MET A 131 -10.94 -4.88 -21.08
N ASN A 132 -10.51 -4.28 -22.20
CA ASN A 132 -9.09 -4.17 -22.54
C ASN A 132 -8.40 -3.09 -21.67
N VAL A 133 -7.45 -3.50 -20.83
CA VAL A 133 -6.77 -2.73 -19.76
C VAL A 133 -5.92 -1.54 -20.25
N LYS A 134 -5.58 -1.45 -21.54
CA LYS A 134 -4.62 -0.45 -22.07
C LYS A 134 -5.02 1.01 -21.85
N SER A 135 -6.31 1.33 -21.83
CA SER A 135 -6.80 2.72 -21.72
C SER A 135 -6.76 3.26 -20.29
N ILE A 136 -6.73 2.39 -19.29
CA ILE A 136 -6.88 2.74 -17.88
C ILE A 136 -5.54 3.17 -17.27
N ILE A 137 -4.44 2.59 -17.76
CA ILE A 137 -3.08 2.86 -17.26
C ILE A 137 -2.71 4.36 -17.34
N ASN A 138 -3.19 5.07 -18.36
CA ASN A 138 -2.87 6.49 -18.56
C ASN A 138 -3.59 7.41 -17.56
N ILE A 139 -4.85 7.10 -17.21
CA ILE A 139 -5.62 7.89 -16.22
C ILE A 139 -5.01 7.75 -14.83
N ILE A 140 -4.54 6.57 -14.52
CA ILE A 140 -3.93 6.14 -13.27
C ILE A 140 -2.61 6.86 -12.97
N ALA A 141 -1.77 7.06 -13.98
CA ALA A 141 -0.47 7.71 -13.82
C ALA A 141 -0.57 9.19 -13.37
N ILE A 142 -1.71 9.84 -13.62
CA ILE A 142 -1.95 11.24 -13.24
C ILE A 142 -2.52 11.34 -11.81
N ALA A 143 -3.26 10.34 -11.36
CA ALA A 143 -3.93 10.36 -10.06
C ALA A 143 -2.95 10.37 -8.87
N THR A 144 -1.85 9.63 -8.94
CA THR A 144 -0.89 9.53 -7.83
C THR A 144 -0.20 10.85 -7.47
N PRO A 145 0.40 11.61 -8.40
CA PRO A 145 0.99 12.91 -8.08
C PRO A 145 -0.02 13.91 -7.51
N TYR A 146 -1.24 13.92 -8.06
CA TYR A 146 -2.31 14.77 -7.58
C TYR A 146 -2.69 14.43 -6.13
N LEU A 147 -2.91 13.15 -5.82
CA LEU A 147 -3.21 12.70 -4.47
C LEU A 147 -2.10 13.06 -3.48
N LEU A 148 -0.83 12.84 -3.85
CA LEU A 148 0.31 13.21 -3.00
C LEU A 148 0.34 14.71 -2.71
N ALA A 149 0.03 15.57 -3.68
CA ALA A 149 -0.07 17.00 -3.48
C ALA A 149 -1.20 17.35 -2.50
N VAL A 150 -2.40 16.79 -2.68
CA VAL A 150 -3.55 17.02 -1.79
C VAL A 150 -3.24 16.56 -0.37
N VAL A 151 -2.72 15.35 -0.19
CA VAL A 151 -2.32 14.81 1.13
C VAL A 151 -1.26 15.69 1.79
N THR A 152 -0.27 16.15 1.03
CA THR A 152 0.78 17.04 1.56
C THR A 152 0.21 18.39 2.03
N ILE A 153 -0.69 18.99 1.26
CA ILE A 153 -1.34 20.26 1.64
C ILE A 153 -2.15 20.07 2.93
N ILE A 154 -2.97 19.01 3.01
CA ILE A 154 -3.76 18.69 4.20
C ILE A 154 -2.84 18.48 5.40
N ALA A 155 -1.75 17.72 5.23
CA ALA A 155 -0.81 17.43 6.30
C ALA A 155 -0.12 18.69 6.84
N VAL A 156 0.39 19.54 5.95
CA VAL A 156 1.05 20.78 6.34
C VAL A 156 0.07 21.73 7.05
N TYR A 157 -1.15 21.84 6.55
CA TYR A 157 -2.18 22.67 7.18
C TYR A 157 -2.53 22.14 8.58
N SER A 158 -2.77 20.84 8.74
CA SER A 158 -3.12 20.24 10.04
C SER A 158 -2.02 20.45 11.08
N ILE A 159 -0.76 20.33 10.69
CA ILE A 159 0.38 20.60 11.57
C ILE A 159 0.46 22.10 11.93
N ALA A 160 0.23 22.99 10.97
CA ALA A 160 0.29 24.43 11.19
C ALA A 160 -0.85 24.97 12.07
N THR A 161 -1.98 24.28 12.11
CA THR A 161 -3.19 24.66 12.89
C THR A 161 -3.43 23.75 14.10
N MET A 162 -2.37 23.18 14.66
CA MET A 162 -2.43 22.33 15.84
C MET A 162 -2.87 23.13 17.08
N ASP A 163 -3.89 22.63 17.79
CA ASP A 163 -4.49 23.30 18.95
C ASP A 163 -3.86 22.90 20.29
N LEU A 164 -3.44 21.61 20.41
CA LEU A 164 -2.84 21.04 21.61
C LEU A 164 -1.36 20.74 21.39
N SER A 165 -0.58 20.64 22.45
CA SER A 165 0.82 20.23 22.33
C SER A 165 0.97 18.78 21.78
N PHE A 166 2.07 18.49 21.10
CA PHE A 166 2.34 17.13 20.61
C PHE A 166 2.31 16.07 21.70
N ALA A 167 2.72 16.40 22.94
CA ALA A 167 2.70 15.49 24.06
C ALA A 167 1.27 15.12 24.49
N GLU A 168 0.36 16.08 24.52
CA GLU A 168 -1.06 15.85 24.84
C GLU A 168 -1.71 15.02 23.72
N GLN A 169 -1.49 15.36 22.46
CA GLN A 169 -2.00 14.62 21.32
C GLN A 169 -1.49 13.17 21.29
N ALA A 170 -0.22 12.95 21.60
CA ALA A 170 0.38 11.63 21.69
C ALA A 170 -0.27 10.78 22.80
N THR A 171 -0.61 11.39 23.94
CA THR A 171 -1.31 10.71 25.04
C THR A 171 -2.71 10.29 24.63
N ILE A 172 -3.45 11.15 23.93
CA ILE A 172 -4.77 10.83 23.38
C ILE A 172 -4.66 9.66 22.40
N ALA A 173 -3.65 9.67 21.51
CA ALA A 173 -3.43 8.60 20.56
C ALA A 173 -3.21 7.23 21.24
N GLU A 174 -2.34 7.18 22.26
CA GLU A 174 -2.04 5.95 22.99
C GLU A 174 -3.24 5.39 23.78
N GLN A 175 -4.15 6.24 24.23
CA GLN A 175 -5.34 5.85 25.00
C GLN A 175 -6.54 5.47 24.16
N GLN A 176 -6.74 6.12 23.01
CA GLN A 176 -7.99 6.03 22.24
C GLN A 176 -7.86 5.24 20.94
N LEU A 177 -6.65 5.07 20.40
CA LEU A 177 -6.47 4.34 19.17
C LEU A 177 -6.11 2.87 19.40
N GLN A 178 -6.63 2.00 18.52
CA GLN A 178 -6.27 0.58 18.51
C GLN A 178 -4.94 0.37 17.80
N THR A 179 -4.10 -0.49 18.35
CA THR A 179 -2.80 -0.85 17.77
C THR A 179 -2.85 -2.21 17.08
N SER A 180 -2.09 -2.38 16.02
CA SER A 180 -1.95 -3.66 15.32
C SER A 180 -1.12 -4.71 16.11
N SER A 181 -0.32 -4.27 17.08
CA SER A 181 0.50 -5.12 17.97
C SER A 181 0.81 -4.37 19.26
N LYS A 182 1.25 -5.10 20.31
CA LYS A 182 1.66 -4.48 21.59
C LYS A 182 2.97 -3.69 21.49
N SER A 183 3.79 -3.92 20.45
CA SER A 183 5.14 -3.36 20.35
C SER A 183 5.29 -2.53 19.08
N TRP A 184 5.59 -1.25 19.20
CA TRP A 184 5.76 -0.31 18.09
C TRP A 184 6.78 -0.77 17.02
N TRP A 185 7.88 -1.40 17.44
CA TRP A 185 8.92 -1.89 16.52
C TRP A 185 8.45 -3.11 15.70
N VAL A 186 7.68 -4.02 16.32
CA VAL A 186 7.06 -5.14 15.60
C VAL A 186 6.10 -4.62 14.54
N THR A 187 5.29 -3.64 14.90
CA THR A 187 4.30 -3.05 14.01
C THR A 187 4.95 -2.32 12.83
N ALA A 188 6.04 -1.59 13.08
CA ALA A 188 6.82 -0.95 12.01
C ALA A 188 7.42 -1.98 11.03
N LEU A 189 7.93 -3.10 11.54
CA LEU A 189 8.45 -4.18 10.70
C LEU A 189 7.34 -4.92 9.95
N LEU A 190 6.18 -5.16 10.56
CA LEU A 190 5.00 -5.72 9.89
C LEU A 190 4.54 -4.81 8.75
N TYR A 191 4.48 -3.50 8.98
CA TYR A 191 4.13 -2.51 7.98
C TYR A 191 5.07 -2.56 6.77
N MET A 192 6.38 -2.54 7.01
CA MET A 192 7.38 -2.65 5.96
C MET A 192 7.22 -3.97 5.20
N SER A 193 7.07 -5.07 5.92
CA SER A 193 7.05 -6.41 5.36
C SER A 193 5.88 -6.64 4.41
N PHE A 194 4.65 -6.24 4.78
CA PHE A 194 3.51 -6.40 3.87
C PHE A 194 3.63 -5.48 2.64
N ASN A 195 4.10 -4.25 2.82
CA ASN A 195 4.31 -3.32 1.70
C ASN A 195 5.39 -3.80 0.73
N ILE A 196 6.46 -4.42 1.24
CA ILE A 196 7.45 -5.10 0.38
C ILE A 196 6.79 -6.23 -0.41
N GLY A 197 5.90 -7.01 0.20
CA GLY A 197 5.13 -8.04 -0.51
C GLY A 197 4.29 -7.48 -1.65
N VAL A 198 3.63 -6.34 -1.43
CA VAL A 198 2.81 -5.65 -2.44
C VAL A 198 3.67 -5.10 -3.59
N CYS A 199 4.78 -4.43 -3.28
CA CYS A 199 5.61 -3.79 -4.30
C CYS A 199 6.59 -4.74 -4.98
N PHE A 200 6.87 -5.91 -4.41
CA PHE A 200 7.90 -6.85 -4.86
C PHE A 200 7.82 -7.16 -6.35
N SER A 201 6.62 -7.50 -6.84
CA SER A 201 6.41 -7.91 -8.24
C SER A 201 6.85 -6.83 -9.23
N LEU A 202 6.39 -5.60 -9.02
CA LEU A 202 6.61 -4.51 -9.98
C LEU A 202 8.02 -3.95 -9.84
N LEU A 203 8.52 -3.79 -8.61
CA LEU A 203 9.89 -3.33 -8.35
C LEU A 203 10.92 -4.29 -8.95
N THR A 204 10.68 -5.60 -8.85
CA THR A 204 11.53 -6.65 -9.44
C THR A 204 11.63 -6.50 -10.96
N VAL A 205 10.50 -6.42 -11.66
CA VAL A 205 10.47 -6.33 -13.12
C VAL A 205 11.10 -5.01 -13.60
N MET A 206 10.77 -3.92 -12.94
CA MET A 206 11.28 -2.60 -13.28
C MET A 206 12.79 -2.50 -13.10
N CYS A 207 13.32 -3.01 -11.99
CA CYS A 207 14.77 -3.01 -11.72
C CYS A 207 15.52 -4.05 -12.56
N GLY A 208 14.88 -5.15 -12.94
CA GLY A 208 15.43 -6.15 -13.85
C GLY A 208 15.74 -5.60 -15.25
N ALA A 209 15.02 -4.56 -15.69
CA ALA A 209 15.30 -3.85 -16.94
C ALA A 209 16.54 -2.91 -16.86
N ILE A 210 17.08 -2.68 -15.67
CA ILE A 210 18.21 -1.79 -15.43
C ILE A 210 19.51 -2.62 -15.32
N ARG A 211 20.48 -2.41 -16.22
CA ARG A 211 21.75 -3.18 -16.21
C ARG A 211 22.75 -2.75 -15.12
N ASN A 212 22.55 -1.60 -14.51
CA ASN A 212 23.48 -1.04 -13.52
C ASN A 212 22.93 -1.20 -12.11
N GLU A 213 23.50 -2.13 -11.34
CA GLU A 213 23.08 -2.43 -9.96
C GLU A 213 23.16 -1.23 -9.01
N ARG A 214 24.14 -0.32 -9.20
CA ARG A 214 24.28 0.87 -8.35
C ARG A 214 23.14 1.85 -8.62
N ILE A 215 22.75 2.04 -9.88
CA ILE A 215 21.62 2.91 -10.25
C ILE A 215 20.31 2.32 -9.71
N ALA A 216 20.12 1.01 -9.85
CA ALA A 216 18.93 0.33 -9.33
C ALA A 216 18.86 0.41 -7.81
N GLY A 217 19.96 0.04 -7.11
CA GLY A 217 20.02 0.08 -5.65
C GLY A 217 19.83 1.48 -5.07
N MET A 218 20.42 2.51 -5.69
CA MET A 218 20.20 3.91 -5.29
C MET A 218 18.73 4.30 -5.46
N GLY A 219 18.04 3.78 -6.48
CA GLY A 219 16.59 3.96 -6.64
C GLY A 219 15.78 3.37 -5.50
N GLY A 220 16.14 2.17 -5.04
CA GLY A 220 15.54 1.54 -3.86
C GLY A 220 15.74 2.35 -2.59
N ILE A 221 16.96 2.87 -2.36
CA ILE A 221 17.26 3.74 -1.21
C ILE A 221 16.42 5.03 -1.26
N ILE A 222 16.44 5.74 -2.38
CA ILE A 222 15.70 6.98 -2.56
C ILE A 222 14.20 6.75 -2.33
N GLY A 223 13.63 5.68 -2.89
CA GLY A 223 12.22 5.34 -2.69
C GLY A 223 11.87 5.06 -1.24
N GLY A 224 12.71 4.29 -0.53
CA GLY A 224 12.52 4.01 0.89
C GLY A 224 12.60 5.26 1.77
N LEU A 225 13.54 6.17 1.49
CA LEU A 225 13.65 7.45 2.21
C LEU A 225 12.45 8.37 1.94
N LEU A 226 11.97 8.44 0.69
CA LEU A 226 10.78 9.21 0.35
C LEU A 226 9.53 8.66 1.02
N LEU A 227 9.37 7.32 1.07
CA LEU A 227 8.28 6.67 1.80
C LEU A 227 8.31 7.03 3.28
N GLY A 228 9.50 6.96 3.89
CA GLY A 228 9.66 7.35 5.29
C GLY A 228 9.31 8.80 5.57
N ALA A 229 9.70 9.71 4.70
CA ALA A 229 9.33 11.12 4.79
C ALA A 229 7.80 11.31 4.71
N LEU A 230 7.12 10.59 3.82
CA LEU A 230 5.67 10.63 3.71
C LEU A 230 4.96 10.02 4.93
N ILE A 231 5.48 8.89 5.46
CA ILE A 231 4.96 8.29 6.70
C ILE A 231 5.05 9.28 7.86
N LEU A 232 6.20 9.93 8.04
CA LEU A 232 6.39 10.93 9.08
C LEU A 232 5.47 12.15 8.90
N LEU A 233 5.33 12.64 7.67
CA LEU A 233 4.46 13.77 7.36
C LEU A 233 3.01 13.48 7.74
N ILE A 234 2.48 12.32 7.33
CA ILE A 234 1.11 11.93 7.66
C ILE A 234 0.99 11.65 9.16
N HIS A 235 1.96 10.98 9.77
CA HIS A 235 1.97 10.71 11.21
C HIS A 235 1.84 12.00 12.04
N PHE A 236 2.66 13.02 11.74
CA PHE A 236 2.58 14.32 12.42
C PHE A 236 1.26 15.05 12.15
N SER A 237 0.74 14.96 10.92
CA SER A 237 -0.56 15.52 10.57
C SER A 237 -1.70 14.91 11.39
N LEU A 238 -1.71 13.58 11.52
CA LEU A 238 -2.72 12.85 12.28
C LEU A 238 -2.58 13.13 13.78
N LEU A 239 -1.36 13.13 14.32
CA LEU A 239 -1.12 13.51 15.71
C LEU A 239 -1.57 14.95 16.01
N ALA A 240 -1.42 15.87 15.08
CA ALA A 240 -1.77 17.28 15.29
C ALA A 240 -3.29 17.49 15.54
N LYS A 241 -4.14 16.56 15.13
CA LYS A 241 -5.61 16.68 15.11
C LYS A 241 -6.32 15.43 15.61
N MET A 242 -5.87 14.88 16.75
CA MET A 242 -6.41 13.64 17.32
C MET A 242 -7.92 13.73 17.62
N ASN A 243 -8.39 14.88 18.09
CA ASN A 243 -9.80 15.15 18.36
C ASN A 243 -10.71 15.02 17.12
N VAL A 244 -10.17 15.19 15.92
CA VAL A 244 -10.91 15.08 14.64
C VAL A 244 -10.92 13.65 14.10
N ILE A 245 -9.84 12.88 14.35
CA ILE A 245 -9.62 11.61 13.68
C ILE A 245 -9.98 10.36 14.50
N VAL A 246 -10.21 10.50 15.81
CA VAL A 246 -10.62 9.38 16.65
C VAL A 246 -11.99 8.85 16.23
N GLY A 247 -12.05 7.54 15.97
CA GLY A 247 -13.31 6.86 15.58
C GLY A 247 -13.72 7.03 14.11
N VAL A 248 -12.83 7.61 13.27
CA VAL A 248 -13.10 7.85 11.84
C VAL A 248 -12.38 6.81 10.97
N ASP A 249 -13.07 6.27 9.98
CA ASP A 249 -12.52 5.26 9.08
C ASP A 249 -11.47 5.81 8.09
N ILE A 250 -11.62 7.07 7.68
CA ILE A 250 -10.74 7.73 6.73
C ILE A 250 -10.22 9.06 7.31
N PRO A 251 -9.16 9.00 8.13
CA PRO A 251 -8.65 10.15 8.88
C PRO A 251 -8.25 11.35 8.03
N MET A 252 -7.54 11.12 6.92
CA MET A 252 -7.13 12.22 6.03
C MET A 252 -8.30 12.92 5.34
N LEU A 253 -9.42 12.21 5.14
CA LEU A 253 -10.65 12.80 4.64
C LEU A 253 -11.33 13.67 5.71
N ALA A 254 -11.29 13.25 6.98
CA ALA A 254 -11.79 14.06 8.09
C ALA A 254 -10.99 15.37 8.21
N LEU A 255 -9.66 15.31 8.15
CA LEU A 255 -8.80 16.50 8.15
C LEU A 255 -9.06 17.39 6.94
N ALA A 256 -9.30 16.83 5.76
CA ALA A 256 -9.64 17.58 4.56
C ALA A 256 -10.96 18.36 4.73
N ASN A 257 -11.98 17.72 5.32
CA ASN A 257 -13.28 18.34 5.61
C ASN A 257 -13.18 19.44 6.69
N GLU A 258 -12.28 19.29 7.66
CA GLU A 258 -12.01 20.32 8.66
C GLU A 258 -11.47 21.60 8.02
N ILE A 259 -10.63 21.50 6.98
CA ILE A 259 -10.10 22.65 6.25
C ILE A 259 -11.23 23.36 5.50
N HIS A 260 -11.95 22.63 4.64
CA HIS A 260 -13.08 23.13 3.88
C HIS A 260 -13.79 21.96 3.16
N PRO A 261 -15.12 21.99 3.04
CA PRO A 261 -15.88 20.92 2.34
C PRO A 261 -15.40 20.65 0.90
N ILE A 262 -14.94 21.66 0.17
CA ILE A 262 -14.37 21.49 -1.17
C ILE A 262 -13.07 20.69 -1.13
N VAL A 263 -12.21 20.90 -0.11
CA VAL A 263 -10.97 20.12 0.07
C VAL A 263 -11.31 18.67 0.38
N GLY A 264 -12.32 18.43 1.21
CA GLY A 264 -12.87 17.10 1.46
C GLY A 264 -13.38 16.42 0.20
N LEU A 265 -14.10 17.15 -0.65
CA LEU A 265 -14.60 16.63 -1.93
C LEU A 265 -13.44 16.27 -2.88
N LEU A 266 -12.44 17.14 -3.01
CA LEU A 266 -11.23 16.89 -3.81
C LEU A 266 -10.47 15.65 -3.29
N MET A 267 -10.33 15.52 -1.97
CA MET A 267 -9.71 14.36 -1.33
C MET A 267 -10.49 13.08 -1.60
N SER A 268 -11.82 13.11 -1.52
CA SER A 268 -12.68 11.96 -1.78
C SER A 268 -12.52 11.43 -3.21
N PHE A 269 -12.55 12.31 -4.21
CA PHE A 269 -12.36 11.91 -5.61
C PHE A 269 -10.96 11.36 -5.86
N SER A 270 -9.92 11.98 -5.26
CA SER A 270 -8.55 11.48 -5.34
C SER A 270 -8.43 10.07 -4.74
N LEU A 271 -9.02 9.89 -3.57
CA LEU A 271 -8.99 8.62 -2.85
C LEU A 271 -9.75 7.53 -3.61
N LEU A 272 -10.96 7.82 -4.09
CA LEU A 272 -11.75 6.87 -4.91
C LEU A 272 -11.03 6.50 -6.21
N GLY A 273 -10.34 7.44 -6.84
CA GLY A 273 -9.49 7.18 -8.01
C GLY A 273 -8.34 6.22 -7.69
N MET A 274 -7.66 6.41 -6.55
CA MET A 274 -6.58 5.52 -6.10
C MET A 274 -7.10 4.15 -5.67
N ILE A 275 -8.22 4.10 -4.94
CA ILE A 275 -8.92 2.86 -4.58
C ILE A 275 -9.23 2.05 -5.84
N TYR A 276 -9.83 2.70 -6.84
CA TYR A 276 -10.18 2.08 -8.10
C TYR A 276 -8.95 1.54 -8.84
N ASN A 277 -7.90 2.35 -8.93
CA ASN A 277 -6.64 1.92 -9.55
C ASN A 277 -6.07 0.65 -8.90
N THR A 278 -5.91 0.71 -7.58
CA THR A 278 -5.36 -0.40 -6.81
C THR A 278 -6.26 -1.63 -6.90
N ALA A 279 -7.58 -1.46 -6.80
CA ALA A 279 -8.56 -2.54 -6.93
C ALA A 279 -8.45 -3.25 -8.29
N VAL A 280 -8.45 -2.48 -9.40
CA VAL A 280 -8.32 -3.04 -10.75
C VAL A 280 -7.00 -3.79 -10.92
N GLY A 281 -5.88 -3.18 -10.50
CA GLY A 281 -4.55 -3.77 -10.64
C GLY A 281 -4.40 -5.08 -9.85
N MET A 282 -4.82 -5.08 -8.59
CA MET A 282 -4.69 -6.24 -7.69
C MET A 282 -5.67 -7.35 -8.07
N PHE A 283 -6.92 -7.01 -8.34
CA PHE A 283 -7.96 -7.97 -8.71
C PHE A 283 -7.69 -8.63 -10.08
N TYR A 284 -7.22 -7.86 -11.06
CA TYR A 284 -6.77 -8.39 -12.34
C TYR A 284 -5.57 -9.34 -12.15
N SER A 285 -4.54 -8.88 -11.45
CA SER A 285 -3.33 -9.67 -11.18
C SER A 285 -3.62 -10.98 -10.47
N PHE A 286 -4.58 -10.98 -9.54
CA PHE A 286 -5.08 -12.19 -8.90
C PHE A 286 -5.77 -13.13 -9.89
N THR A 287 -6.73 -12.59 -10.66
CA THR A 287 -7.59 -13.43 -11.51
C THR A 287 -6.81 -14.09 -12.64
N VAL A 288 -5.86 -13.37 -13.28
CA VAL A 288 -5.04 -13.91 -14.39
C VAL A 288 -4.09 -15.03 -13.96
N ARG A 289 -3.80 -15.16 -12.68
CA ARG A 289 -2.98 -16.27 -12.16
C ARG A 289 -3.66 -17.63 -12.34
N PHE A 290 -4.98 -17.67 -12.19
CA PHE A 290 -5.76 -18.89 -12.22
C PHE A 290 -6.53 -19.08 -13.52
N PHE A 291 -6.90 -18.00 -14.19
CA PHE A 291 -7.75 -18.00 -15.37
C PHE A 291 -7.15 -17.17 -16.51
N LYS A 292 -7.08 -17.76 -17.70
CA LYS A 292 -6.57 -17.05 -18.89
C LYS A 292 -7.61 -16.04 -19.38
N PRO A 293 -7.23 -14.75 -19.61
CA PRO A 293 -8.16 -13.69 -20.05
C PRO A 293 -8.89 -13.99 -21.35
N THR A 294 -8.32 -14.83 -22.20
CA THR A 294 -8.90 -15.21 -23.51
C THR A 294 -10.02 -16.26 -23.40
N LYS A 295 -10.23 -16.88 -22.23
CA LYS A 295 -11.24 -17.92 -22.05
C LYS A 295 -12.52 -17.37 -21.42
N PRO A 296 -13.73 -17.87 -21.81
CA PRO A 296 -15.00 -17.48 -21.17
C PRO A 296 -15.02 -17.67 -19.65
N SER A 297 -14.31 -18.69 -19.14
CA SER A 297 -14.17 -18.96 -17.71
C SER A 297 -13.55 -17.80 -16.93
N PHE A 298 -12.79 -16.91 -17.57
CA PHE A 298 -12.25 -15.71 -16.95
C PHE A 298 -13.36 -14.77 -16.47
N LYS A 299 -14.36 -14.50 -17.30
CA LYS A 299 -15.49 -13.63 -16.93
C LYS A 299 -16.30 -14.20 -15.77
N VAL A 300 -16.54 -15.52 -15.78
CA VAL A 300 -17.22 -16.22 -14.68
C VAL A 300 -16.42 -16.10 -13.39
N ALA A 301 -15.10 -16.30 -13.46
CA ALA A 301 -14.22 -16.15 -12.32
C ALA A 301 -14.22 -14.72 -11.76
N VAL A 302 -14.18 -13.70 -12.63
CA VAL A 302 -14.25 -12.28 -12.21
C VAL A 302 -15.55 -12.00 -11.45
N ILE A 303 -16.70 -12.50 -11.92
CA ILE A 303 -18.00 -12.32 -11.25
C ILE A 303 -18.02 -13.04 -9.91
N PHE A 304 -17.60 -14.29 -9.87
CA PHE A 304 -17.58 -15.10 -8.65
C PHE A 304 -16.66 -14.51 -7.59
N MET A 305 -15.41 -14.16 -7.97
CA MET A 305 -14.44 -13.57 -7.05
C MET A 305 -14.85 -12.14 -6.63
N GLY A 306 -15.51 -11.38 -7.52
CA GLY A 306 -16.10 -10.08 -7.19
C GLY A 306 -17.19 -10.20 -6.12
N GLY A 307 -18.06 -11.20 -6.23
CA GLY A 307 -19.08 -11.51 -5.22
C GLY A 307 -18.46 -11.90 -3.87
N LEU A 308 -17.44 -12.75 -3.86
CA LEU A 308 -16.68 -13.08 -2.64
C LEU A 308 -16.00 -11.84 -2.05
N GLY A 309 -15.41 -11.01 -2.91
CA GLY A 309 -14.78 -9.75 -2.51
C GLY A 309 -15.78 -8.78 -1.87
N PHE A 310 -17.01 -8.72 -2.39
CA PHE A 310 -18.09 -7.94 -1.78
C PHE A 310 -18.41 -8.43 -0.38
N LEU A 311 -18.70 -9.72 -0.22
CA LEU A 311 -19.02 -10.28 1.09
C LEU A 311 -17.90 -10.06 2.10
N ALA A 312 -16.65 -10.22 1.68
CA ALA A 312 -15.49 -9.97 2.54
C ALA A 312 -15.31 -8.49 2.88
N SER A 313 -15.68 -7.55 1.98
CA SER A 313 -15.57 -6.10 2.23
C SER A 313 -16.54 -5.60 3.32
N LEU A 314 -17.64 -6.33 3.57
CA LEU A 314 -18.62 -5.98 4.62
C LEU A 314 -18.06 -6.10 6.04
N VAL A 315 -16.91 -6.71 6.24
CA VAL A 315 -16.18 -6.74 7.52
C VAL A 315 -15.77 -5.34 7.97
N GLY A 316 -15.67 -4.40 7.05
CA GLY A 316 -15.33 -3.00 7.30
C GLY A 316 -13.85 -2.67 7.05
N PHE A 317 -13.61 -1.44 6.59
CA PHE A 317 -12.29 -0.99 6.12
C PHE A 317 -11.23 -1.03 7.22
N THR A 318 -11.49 -0.40 8.37
CA THR A 318 -10.57 -0.34 9.52
C THR A 318 -10.20 -1.74 10.04
N THR A 319 -11.19 -2.65 10.14
CA THR A 319 -10.95 -4.03 10.59
C THR A 319 -10.07 -4.81 9.61
N LEU A 320 -10.33 -4.65 8.31
CA LEU A 320 -9.52 -5.31 7.28
C LEU A 320 -8.09 -4.79 7.27
N VAL A 321 -7.88 -3.47 7.36
CA VAL A 321 -6.54 -2.88 7.43
C VAL A 321 -5.78 -3.38 8.66
N SER A 322 -6.41 -3.40 9.83
CA SER A 322 -5.74 -3.81 11.07
C SER A 322 -5.40 -5.30 11.12
N LYS A 323 -6.29 -6.17 10.63
CA LYS A 323 -6.12 -7.63 10.75
C LYS A 323 -5.45 -8.24 9.53
N LEU A 324 -5.93 -7.92 8.32
CA LEU A 324 -5.46 -8.56 7.10
C LEU A 324 -4.03 -8.12 6.76
N TYR A 325 -3.73 -6.84 6.84
CA TYR A 325 -2.36 -6.35 6.62
C TYR A 325 -1.38 -6.87 7.67
N ALA A 326 -1.80 -7.03 8.93
CA ALA A 326 -0.95 -7.64 9.94
C ALA A 326 -0.60 -9.10 9.59
N VAL A 327 -1.58 -9.92 9.18
CA VAL A 327 -1.35 -11.29 8.73
C VAL A 327 -0.42 -11.30 7.51
N MET A 328 -0.68 -10.43 6.53
CA MET A 328 0.19 -10.26 5.36
C MET A 328 1.62 -9.88 5.76
N GLY A 329 1.78 -9.03 6.77
CA GLY A 329 3.08 -8.63 7.30
C GLY A 329 3.85 -9.79 7.90
N TYR A 330 3.22 -10.65 8.71
CA TYR A 330 3.88 -11.84 9.26
C TYR A 330 4.39 -12.78 8.18
N VAL A 331 3.59 -13.03 7.16
CA VAL A 331 4.01 -13.89 6.04
C VAL A 331 5.06 -13.19 5.16
N GLY A 332 4.95 -11.89 5.01
CA GLY A 332 5.92 -11.07 4.28
C GLY A 332 7.34 -11.14 4.86
N PHE A 333 7.52 -11.43 6.16
CA PHE A 333 8.85 -11.63 6.74
C PHE A 333 9.63 -12.78 6.09
N ILE A 334 8.95 -13.82 5.63
CA ILE A 334 9.59 -14.93 4.91
C ILE A 334 10.18 -14.40 3.60
N LEU A 335 9.44 -13.57 2.87
CA LEU A 335 9.90 -12.93 1.64
C LEU A 335 11.11 -12.02 1.91
N VAL A 336 10.98 -11.13 2.90
CA VAL A 336 12.05 -10.19 3.28
C VAL A 336 13.32 -10.96 3.70
N GLY A 337 13.19 -11.99 4.53
CA GLY A 337 14.31 -12.86 4.93
C GLY A 337 14.98 -13.54 3.74
N SER A 338 14.20 -14.06 2.80
CA SER A 338 14.72 -14.68 1.56
C SER A 338 15.45 -13.68 0.68
N ILE A 339 14.94 -12.45 0.54
CA ILE A 339 15.58 -11.38 -0.23
C ILE A 339 16.94 -11.01 0.39
N ILE A 340 16.98 -10.77 1.71
CA ILE A 340 18.22 -10.40 2.42
C ILE A 340 19.25 -11.51 2.31
N PHE A 341 18.84 -12.75 2.53
CA PHE A 341 19.72 -13.91 2.43
C PHE A 341 20.31 -14.09 1.03
N ALA A 342 19.49 -13.93 -0.01
CA ALA A 342 19.92 -13.98 -1.40
C ALA A 342 20.90 -12.84 -1.73
N TRP A 343 20.64 -11.65 -1.22
CA TRP A 343 21.52 -10.49 -1.40
C TRP A 343 22.89 -10.70 -0.75
N LEU A 344 22.92 -11.21 0.49
CA LEU A 344 24.15 -11.53 1.23
C LEU A 344 24.98 -12.62 0.51
N ARG A 345 24.33 -13.62 -0.06
CA ARG A 345 25.00 -14.68 -0.85
C ARG A 345 25.53 -14.20 -2.21
N GLY A 346 25.21 -12.98 -2.61
CA GLY A 346 25.69 -12.43 -3.87
C GLY A 346 25.23 -13.22 -5.10
N ILE A 347 23.99 -13.75 -5.08
CA ILE A 347 23.45 -14.55 -6.19
C ILE A 347 23.66 -13.84 -7.52
N ARG A 348 24.30 -14.56 -8.47
CA ARG A 348 24.56 -14.13 -9.84
C ARG A 348 23.83 -15.04 -10.81
N ARG A 349 23.54 -14.53 -12.00
CA ARG A 349 22.98 -15.33 -13.09
C ARG A 349 23.95 -16.47 -13.39
N VAL A 350 23.46 -17.72 -13.30
CA VAL A 350 24.17 -18.87 -13.84
C VAL A 350 24.06 -18.70 -15.36
N VAL A 351 25.19 -18.45 -16.00
CA VAL A 351 25.30 -18.29 -17.46
C VAL A 351 25.16 -19.65 -18.12
#